data_8d4fca24ecf5cb78eaaee320c7da488b
#
_entry.id   8d4fca24ecf5cb78eaaee320c7da488b
#
_cell.length_a   1.000
_cell.length_b   1.000
_cell.length_c   1.000
_cell.angle_alpha   90.00
_cell.angle_beta   90.00
_cell.angle_gamma   90.00
#
_symmetry.space_group_name_H-M   'P 1'
#
loop_
_entity.id
_entity.type
_entity.pdbx_description
1 polymer ?
#
loop_
_entity_poly.entity_id
_entity_poly.type
_entity_poly.pdbx_seq_one_letter_code
_entity_poly.pdbx_strand_id
1 'polypeptide(L)'
;GFSPTRFGRMLYARQLFDTYSQRFARKGDTRIAMAPSTPPRELTPTFEVTDAMVAEFRGMLEQMHVKIEEDAWQKDQAFIRAMMRYEIDLDLFGVEAARKNLVKVDPQLQFAVGLFPEAQQLLDMGRRGPSVRAAR
;
A
#
# COMPACT_ATOMS: atom_id res chain seq x y z
N GLY A 1 9.44 -13.61 -7.11
CA GLY A 1 8.49 -12.51 -7.19
C GLY A 1 7.16 -12.82 -6.52
N PHE A 2 6.44 -11.79 -6.17
CA PHE A 2 5.10 -11.96 -5.61
C PHE A 2 4.12 -12.43 -6.67
N SER A 3 3.23 -13.33 -6.28
CA SER A 3 2.12 -13.78 -7.12
C SER A 3 0.85 -13.63 -6.29
N PRO A 4 0.35 -12.41 -6.16
CA PRO A 4 -0.81 -12.20 -5.30
C PRO A 4 -2.03 -12.95 -5.79
N THR A 5 -2.87 -13.34 -4.85
CA THR A 5 -4.16 -13.95 -5.16
C THR A 5 -5.09 -12.91 -5.79
N ARG A 6 -6.24 -13.37 -6.25
CA ARG A 6 -7.27 -12.47 -6.75
C ARG A 6 -7.66 -11.42 -5.70
N PHE A 7 -7.73 -11.84 -4.45
CA PHE A 7 -8.02 -10.92 -3.35
C PHE A 7 -6.94 -9.83 -3.23
N GLY A 8 -5.66 -10.23 -3.26
CA GLY A 8 -4.57 -9.25 -3.20
C GLY A 8 -4.59 -8.28 -4.38
N ARG A 9 -4.86 -8.79 -5.58
CA ARG A 9 -4.98 -7.94 -6.75
C ARG A 9 -6.16 -6.97 -6.63
N MET A 10 -7.27 -7.41 -6.03
CA MET A 10 -8.42 -6.54 -5.79
C MET A 10 -8.06 -5.40 -4.82
N LEU A 11 -7.32 -5.71 -3.76
CA LEU A 11 -6.88 -4.67 -2.83
C LEU A 11 -6.08 -3.59 -3.57
N TYR A 12 -5.20 -4.00 -4.45
CA TYR A 12 -4.39 -3.07 -5.24
C TYR A 12 -5.26 -2.30 -6.23
N ALA A 13 -6.10 -2.99 -6.99
CA ALA A 13 -6.93 -2.38 -8.03
C ALA A 13 -7.89 -1.34 -7.46
N ARG A 14 -8.42 -1.58 -6.27
CA ARG A 14 -9.29 -0.63 -5.59
C ARG A 14 -8.54 0.45 -4.82
N GLN A 15 -7.22 0.46 -4.93
CA GLN A 15 -6.36 1.47 -4.31
C GLN A 15 -6.50 1.51 -2.78
N LEU A 16 -6.72 0.36 -2.17
CA LEU A 16 -6.94 0.31 -0.72
C LEU A 16 -5.66 0.55 0.07
N PHE A 17 -4.51 0.18 -0.49
CA PHE A 17 -3.22 0.50 0.13
C PHE A 17 -2.99 2.01 0.13
N ASP A 18 -3.33 2.66 -0.96
CA ASP A 18 -3.24 4.11 -1.07
C ASP A 18 -4.19 4.79 -0.08
N THR A 19 -5.40 4.27 0.05
CA THR A 19 -6.37 4.80 1.01
C THR A 19 -5.81 4.77 2.43
N TYR A 20 -5.18 3.66 2.81
CA TYR A 20 -4.55 3.54 4.11
C TYR A 20 -3.40 4.55 4.26
N SER A 21 -2.54 4.60 3.26
CA SER A 21 -1.39 5.48 3.26
C SER A 21 -1.79 6.95 3.34
N GLN A 22 -2.85 7.35 2.65
CA GLN A 22 -3.35 8.72 2.67
C GLN A 22 -3.79 9.14 4.08
N ARG A 23 -4.38 8.22 4.81
CA ARG A 23 -4.76 8.50 6.20
C ARG A 23 -3.52 8.76 7.05
N PHE A 24 -2.49 7.94 6.85
CA PHE A 24 -1.23 8.09 7.55
C PHE A 24 -0.54 9.40 7.18
N ALA A 25 -0.35 9.62 5.88
CA ALA A 25 0.38 10.78 5.39
C ALA A 25 -0.28 12.10 5.83
N ARG A 26 -1.61 12.14 5.79
CA ARG A 26 -2.35 13.35 6.14
C ARG A 26 -2.30 13.66 7.61
N LYS A 27 -2.33 12.65 8.46
CA LYS A 27 -2.39 12.83 9.91
C LYS A 27 -1.10 12.53 10.63
N GLY A 28 -0.14 11.94 9.93
CA GLY A 28 1.08 11.45 10.55
C GLY A 28 0.82 10.32 11.53
N ASP A 29 -0.29 9.58 11.37
CA ASP A 29 -0.75 8.64 12.37
C ASP A 29 -1.54 7.53 11.70
N THR A 30 -1.13 6.29 11.94
CA THR A 30 -1.80 5.11 11.40
C THR A 30 -2.86 4.53 12.34
N ARG A 31 -3.17 5.18 13.44
CA ARG A 31 -4.08 4.67 14.46
C ARG A 31 -5.52 4.78 14.02
N ILE A 32 -5.94 3.96 13.08
CA ILE A 32 -7.29 4.05 12.52
C ILE A 32 -8.36 3.63 13.52
N ALA A 33 -8.07 2.62 14.31
CA ALA A 33 -9.04 2.05 15.25
C ALA A 33 -8.53 2.01 16.68
N MET A 34 -7.50 2.76 17.01
CA MET A 34 -6.89 2.72 18.33
C MET A 34 -7.39 3.85 19.23
N ALA A 35 -7.19 3.68 20.51
CA ALA A 35 -7.58 4.68 21.48
C ALA A 35 -6.86 6.01 21.23
N PRO A 36 -7.53 7.13 21.45
CA PRO A 36 -6.92 8.45 21.24
C PRO A 36 -5.65 8.68 22.07
N SER A 37 -5.51 7.97 23.18
CA SER A 37 -4.33 8.08 24.05
C SER A 37 -3.09 7.42 23.48
N THR A 38 -3.22 6.61 22.41
CA THR A 38 -2.05 5.98 21.79
C THR A 38 -1.24 7.05 21.07
N PRO A 39 0.08 7.15 21.36
CA PRO A 39 0.91 8.16 20.71
C PRO A 39 0.95 8.02 19.19
N PRO A 40 1.12 9.12 18.45
CA PRO A 40 1.33 9.03 17.01
C PRO A 40 2.58 8.21 16.70
N ARG A 41 2.54 7.55 15.54
CA ARG A 41 3.67 6.75 15.08
C ARG A 41 4.49 7.59 14.10
N GLU A 42 5.74 7.84 14.46
CA GLU A 42 6.66 8.55 13.57
C GLU A 42 7.39 7.54 12.71
N LEU A 43 7.48 7.80 11.42
CA LEU A 43 8.18 6.94 10.49
C LEU A 43 9.42 7.62 9.93
N THR A 44 10.48 6.86 9.81
CA THR A 44 11.70 7.25 9.12
C THR A 44 11.76 6.54 7.77
N PRO A 45 12.65 6.98 6.85
CA PRO A 45 12.78 6.30 5.55
C PRO A 45 13.16 4.81 5.64
N THR A 46 13.62 4.35 6.80
CA THR A 46 14.02 2.96 7.01
C THR A 46 13.01 2.16 7.83
N PHE A 47 11.80 2.68 7.99
CA PHE A 47 10.78 1.98 8.78
C PHE A 47 10.40 0.64 8.15
N GLU A 48 9.80 -0.21 8.95
CA GLU A 48 9.22 -1.47 8.48
C GLU A 48 7.74 -1.50 8.83
N VAL A 49 6.96 -2.16 7.95
CA VAL A 49 5.54 -2.35 8.24
C VAL A 49 5.42 -3.37 9.37
N THR A 50 4.84 -2.93 10.47
CA THR A 50 4.67 -3.77 11.65
C THR A 50 3.38 -4.57 11.60
N ASP A 51 3.28 -5.59 12.46
CA ASP A 51 2.04 -6.33 12.61
C ASP A 51 0.88 -5.42 13.03
N ALA A 52 1.17 -4.43 13.86
CA ALA A 52 0.15 -3.45 14.28
C ALA A 52 -0.37 -2.68 13.08
N MET A 53 0.49 -2.27 12.16
CA MET A 53 0.08 -1.57 10.95
C MET A 53 -0.79 -2.45 10.06
N VAL A 54 -0.43 -3.71 9.92
CA VAL A 54 -1.23 -4.68 9.15
C VAL A 54 -2.61 -4.84 9.77
N ALA A 55 -2.67 -4.94 11.10
CA ALA A 55 -3.95 -5.03 11.80
C ALA A 55 -4.80 -3.77 11.61
N GLU A 56 -4.18 -2.60 11.61
CA GLU A 56 -4.87 -1.34 11.32
C GLU A 56 -5.43 -1.32 9.90
N PHE A 57 -4.64 -1.77 8.95
CA PHE A 57 -5.08 -1.88 7.56
C PHE A 57 -6.29 -2.81 7.46
N ARG A 58 -6.21 -3.97 8.09
CA ARG A 58 -7.34 -4.92 8.12
C ARG A 58 -8.58 -4.29 8.77
N GLY A 59 -8.40 -3.59 9.88
CA GLY A 59 -9.50 -2.88 10.53
C GLY A 59 -10.16 -1.85 9.62
N MET A 60 -9.35 -1.13 8.84
CA MET A 60 -9.88 -0.20 7.85
C MET A 60 -10.73 -0.93 6.80
N LEU A 61 -10.22 -2.06 6.30
CA LEU A 61 -10.96 -2.86 5.31
C LEU A 61 -12.30 -3.31 5.87
N GLU A 62 -12.33 -3.75 7.12
CA GLU A 62 -13.56 -4.17 7.78
C GLU A 62 -14.53 -3.01 7.93
N GLN A 63 -14.05 -1.84 8.30
CA GLN A 63 -14.88 -0.64 8.39
C GLN A 63 -15.46 -0.24 7.03
N MET A 64 -14.74 -0.51 5.96
CA MET A 64 -15.18 -0.25 4.60
C MET A 64 -16.06 -1.35 4.03
N HIS A 65 -16.36 -2.37 4.84
CA HIS A 65 -17.17 -3.52 4.44
C HIS A 65 -16.53 -4.33 3.31
N VAL A 66 -15.20 -4.36 3.26
CA VAL A 66 -14.48 -5.22 2.34
C VAL A 66 -14.45 -6.61 2.93
N LYS A 67 -14.95 -7.58 2.17
CA LYS A 67 -14.91 -8.98 2.61
C LYS A 67 -13.47 -9.49 2.59
N ILE A 68 -13.01 -9.98 3.73
CA ILE A 68 -11.65 -10.52 3.83
C ILE A 68 -11.70 -12.04 3.67
N GLU A 69 -11.00 -12.52 2.66
CA GLU A 69 -10.84 -13.94 2.40
C GLU A 69 -9.61 -14.41 3.18
N GLU A 70 -9.84 -15.17 4.25
CA GLU A 70 -8.78 -15.49 5.20
C GLU A 70 -7.60 -16.23 4.58
N ASP A 71 -7.87 -17.22 3.72
CA ASP A 71 -6.78 -17.96 3.08
C ASP A 71 -5.93 -17.04 2.21
N ALA A 72 -6.59 -16.17 1.45
CA ALA A 72 -5.90 -15.21 0.59
C ALA A 72 -5.14 -14.18 1.42
N TRP A 73 -5.73 -13.71 2.51
CA TRP A 73 -5.07 -12.79 3.43
C TRP A 73 -3.74 -13.36 3.92
N GLN A 74 -3.74 -14.62 4.31
CA GLN A 74 -2.53 -15.28 4.77
C GLN A 74 -1.51 -15.48 3.66
N LYS A 75 -1.97 -15.90 2.49
CA LYS A 75 -1.08 -16.11 1.35
C LYS A 75 -0.44 -14.82 0.87
N ASP A 76 -1.16 -13.73 0.94
CA ASP A 76 -0.73 -12.45 0.39
C ASP A 76 0.00 -11.56 1.40
N GLN A 77 0.34 -12.06 2.59
CA GLN A 77 0.93 -11.22 3.63
C GLN A 77 2.17 -10.45 3.16
N ALA A 78 3.09 -11.12 2.48
CA ALA A 78 4.29 -10.45 2.00
C ALA A 78 3.96 -9.38 0.97
N PHE A 79 3.04 -9.68 0.06
CA PHE A 79 2.58 -8.71 -0.93
C PHE A 79 1.87 -7.52 -0.26
N ILE A 80 1.00 -7.79 0.70
CA ILE A 80 0.26 -6.75 1.42
C ILE A 80 1.23 -5.79 2.11
N ARG A 81 2.22 -6.33 2.83
CA ARG A 81 3.20 -5.50 3.53
C ARG A 81 4.04 -4.70 2.55
N ALA A 82 4.44 -5.30 1.43
CA ALA A 82 5.23 -4.60 0.42
C ALA A 82 4.44 -3.44 -0.18
N MET A 83 3.16 -3.64 -0.46
CA MET A 83 2.33 -2.59 -1.04
C MET A 83 1.99 -1.50 -0.03
N MET A 84 1.76 -1.86 1.23
CA MET A 84 1.61 -0.87 2.29
C MET A 84 2.87 0.01 2.38
N ARG A 85 4.04 -0.63 2.39
CA ARG A 85 5.31 0.07 2.41
C ARG A 85 5.47 0.99 1.20
N TYR A 86 5.16 0.47 0.03
CA TYR A 86 5.32 1.22 -1.21
C TYR A 86 4.47 2.49 -1.20
N GLU A 87 3.21 2.38 -0.85
CA GLU A 87 2.32 3.55 -0.85
C GLU A 87 2.70 4.56 0.22
N ILE A 88 3.11 4.10 1.39
CA ILE A 88 3.57 5.01 2.46
C ILE A 88 4.85 5.72 2.01
N ASP A 89 5.78 4.99 1.41
CA ASP A 89 7.01 5.59 0.87
C ASP A 89 6.69 6.67 -0.16
N LEU A 90 5.74 6.38 -1.07
CA LEU A 90 5.33 7.37 -2.07
C LEU A 90 4.86 8.66 -1.43
N ASP A 91 4.05 8.54 -0.38
CA ASP A 91 3.42 9.70 0.23
C ASP A 91 4.36 10.47 1.15
N LEU A 92 5.28 9.78 1.83
CA LEU A 92 6.16 10.41 2.81
C LEU A 92 7.57 10.69 2.30
N PHE A 93 8.11 9.80 1.46
CA PHE A 93 9.54 9.83 1.12
C PHE A 93 9.83 9.95 -0.38
N GLY A 94 8.81 9.87 -1.21
CA GLY A 94 8.95 10.08 -2.65
C GLY A 94 9.08 8.82 -3.48
N VAL A 95 8.98 9.01 -4.79
CA VAL A 95 8.92 7.92 -5.76
C VAL A 95 10.18 7.08 -5.77
N GLU A 96 11.35 7.72 -5.68
CA GLU A 96 12.62 6.98 -5.74
C GLU A 96 12.80 6.06 -4.53
N ALA A 97 12.47 6.56 -3.34
CA ALA A 97 12.53 5.74 -2.14
C ALA A 97 11.58 4.55 -2.25
N ALA A 98 10.37 4.80 -2.74
CA ALA A 98 9.38 3.75 -2.91
C ALA A 98 9.87 2.67 -3.86
N ARG A 99 10.39 3.06 -5.02
CA ARG A 99 10.91 2.11 -6.01
C ARG A 99 12.09 1.32 -5.46
N LYS A 100 13.02 2.01 -4.83
CA LYS A 100 14.23 1.40 -4.31
C LYS A 100 13.91 0.33 -3.27
N ASN A 101 12.99 0.64 -2.36
CA ASN A 101 12.61 -0.31 -1.33
C ASN A 101 11.79 -1.47 -1.90
N LEU A 102 10.95 -1.21 -2.89
CA LEU A 102 10.18 -2.25 -3.54
C LEU A 102 11.09 -3.25 -4.26
N VAL A 103 12.08 -2.76 -4.98
CA VAL A 103 13.05 -3.62 -5.70
C VAL A 103 13.83 -4.50 -4.72
N LYS A 104 14.14 -4.01 -3.54
CA LYS A 104 14.83 -4.82 -2.52
C LYS A 104 14.01 -6.03 -2.10
N VAL A 105 12.70 -5.87 -2.00
CA VAL A 105 11.81 -6.95 -1.55
C VAL A 105 11.49 -7.90 -2.69
N ASP A 106 11.26 -7.35 -3.87
CA ASP A 106 10.91 -8.16 -5.04
C ASP A 106 11.31 -7.42 -6.31
N PRO A 107 12.46 -7.79 -6.89
CA PRO A 107 12.92 -7.13 -8.11
C PRO A 107 11.96 -7.26 -9.29
N GLN A 108 11.06 -8.24 -9.26
CA GLN A 108 10.11 -8.47 -10.34
C GLN A 108 8.76 -7.79 -10.10
N LEU A 109 8.55 -7.21 -8.93
CA LEU A 109 7.24 -6.65 -8.60
C LEU A 109 6.85 -5.47 -9.49
N GLN A 110 7.83 -4.73 -9.98
CA GLN A 110 7.55 -3.65 -10.92
C GLN A 110 6.82 -4.17 -12.16
N PHE A 111 7.24 -5.33 -12.66
CA PHE A 111 6.57 -5.96 -13.78
C PHE A 111 5.17 -6.43 -13.38
N ALA A 112 5.04 -7.02 -12.20
CA ALA A 112 3.74 -7.48 -11.73
C ALA A 112 2.75 -6.32 -11.61
N VAL A 113 3.18 -5.21 -11.06
CA VAL A 113 2.37 -3.99 -10.96
C VAL A 113 2.02 -3.47 -12.35
N GLY A 114 2.99 -3.48 -13.27
CA GLY A 114 2.77 -3.04 -14.63
C GLY A 114 1.84 -3.95 -15.43
N LEU A 115 1.70 -5.20 -15.01
CA LEU A 115 0.82 -6.16 -15.68
C LEU A 115 -0.63 -6.06 -15.20
N PHE A 116 -0.89 -5.40 -14.08
CA PHE A 116 -2.25 -5.16 -13.62
C PHE A 116 -2.88 -4.12 -14.56
N PRO A 117 -4.07 -4.38 -15.12
CA PRO A 117 -4.68 -3.44 -16.05
C PRO A 117 -4.80 -2.02 -15.50
N GLU A 118 -5.18 -1.89 -14.26
CA GLU A 118 -5.33 -0.59 -13.62
C GLU A 118 -3.97 0.09 -13.44
N ALA A 119 -2.97 -0.67 -13.02
CA ALA A 119 -1.61 -0.15 -12.86
C ALA A 119 -1.04 0.26 -14.21
N GLN A 120 -1.30 -0.51 -15.25
CA GLN A 120 -0.84 -0.19 -16.59
C GLN A 120 -1.47 1.11 -17.08
N GLN A 121 -2.75 1.30 -16.83
CA GLN A 121 -3.43 2.54 -17.17
C GLN A 121 -2.82 3.73 -16.44
N LEU A 122 -2.52 3.58 -15.18
CA LEU A 122 -1.89 4.65 -14.40
C LEU A 122 -0.51 5.00 -14.96
N LEU A 123 0.26 3.99 -15.33
CA LEU A 123 1.57 4.22 -15.94
C LEU A 123 1.43 4.97 -17.26
N ASP A 124 0.48 4.58 -18.08
CA ASP A 124 0.23 5.22 -19.35
C ASP A 124 -0.22 6.67 -19.17
N MET A 125 -1.09 6.92 -18.22
CA MET A 125 -1.52 8.28 -17.89
C MET A 125 -0.35 9.14 -17.42
N GLY A 126 0.54 8.56 -16.61
CA GLY A 126 1.73 9.26 -16.14
C GLY A 126 2.64 9.68 -17.27
N ARG A 127 2.75 8.86 -18.33
CA ARG A 127 3.56 9.19 -19.48
C ARG A 127 2.93 10.24 -20.38
N ARG A 128 1.61 10.35 -20.37
CA ARG A 128 0.88 11.30 -21.22
C ARG A 128 0.72 12.66 -20.60
N GLY A 129 1.26 12.87 -19.43
CA GLY A 129 1.17 14.12 -18.72
C GLY A 129 0.72 13.92 -17.29
N PRO A 130 0.17 14.95 -16.65
CA PRO A 130 -0.28 14.81 -15.26
C PRO A 130 -1.28 13.67 -15.15
N SER A 131 -0.88 12.62 -14.46
CA SER A 131 -1.77 11.51 -14.17
C SER A 131 -2.56 11.81 -12.92
N VAL A 132 -3.53 10.95 -12.63
CA VAL A 132 -4.26 11.04 -11.37
C VAL A 132 -3.29 11.02 -10.19
N ARG A 133 -2.29 10.17 -10.24
CA ARG A 133 -1.32 10.07 -9.15
C ARG A 133 -0.41 11.30 -9.11
N ALA A 134 0.04 11.79 -10.25
CA ALA A 134 0.91 12.96 -10.30
C ALA A 134 0.17 14.25 -9.94
N ALA A 135 -1.13 14.30 -10.16
CA ALA A 135 -1.95 15.47 -9.86
C ALA A 135 -2.28 15.61 -8.38
N ARG A 136 -1.96 14.63 -7.57
CA ARG A 136 -2.25 14.67 -6.14
C ARG A 136 -1.39 15.66 -5.37
#